data_633ce48049afb800415e78e8747bb5da
#
_entry.id   633ce48049afb800415e78e8747bb5da
#
_cell.length_a   1.000
_cell.length_b   1.000
_cell.length_c   1.000
_cell.angle_alpha   90.00
_cell.angle_beta   90.00
_cell.angle_gamma   90.00
#
_symmetry.space_group_name_H-M   'P 1'
#
loop_
_entity.id
_entity.type
_entity.pdbx_description
1 polymer ?
#
loop_
_entity_poly.entity_id
_entity_poly.type
_entity_poly.pdbx_seq_one_letter_code
_entity_poly.pdbx_strand_id
1 'polypeptide(L)'
;MEGYSILMETPRTRSQIRRDLQTAGTRGDIVTAAADLMREHGYAGTSIAAIAERGGVAVQTIYNTVGSKVDVLAAVLAAANTASRAAGRSVAELAAGISGAATPAAAVGALAGWIAADNERAAPLYRVVNEAAGTDPEIHELEVTMAARSLHAYAEAVGALRAQLGLRSGLSDHEAATSIWALGHPQVFHTLVVGLGWSRETYTAWLRSALPGVLPSGRLPAR
;
A
#
# COMPACT_ATOMS: atom_id res chain seq x y z
N MET A 1 18.95 -44.89 6.77
CA MET A 1 18.12 -44.78 5.55
C MET A 1 16.76 -44.25 6.00
N GLU A 2 16.61 -42.93 6.05
CA GLU A 2 15.35 -42.28 6.41
C GLU A 2 14.65 -41.85 5.13
N GLY A 3 13.46 -42.43 4.94
CA GLY A 3 12.65 -42.20 3.74
C GLY A 3 12.02 -40.79 3.75
N TYR A 4 12.40 -39.95 2.81
CA TYR A 4 11.71 -38.71 2.47
C TYR A 4 10.34 -39.05 1.90
N SER A 5 9.30 -38.92 2.71
CA SER A 5 7.91 -38.95 2.25
C SER A 5 7.58 -37.64 1.55
N ILE A 6 7.67 -37.65 0.23
CA ILE A 6 7.16 -36.56 -0.61
C ILE A 6 5.64 -36.65 -0.52
N LEU A 7 5.01 -35.72 0.19
CA LEU A 7 3.57 -35.52 0.18
C LEU A 7 3.18 -35.08 -1.25
N MET A 8 2.76 -36.05 -2.07
CA MET A 8 2.15 -35.77 -3.37
C MET A 8 0.81 -35.07 -3.13
N GLU A 9 0.76 -33.76 -3.43
CA GLU A 9 -0.51 -33.03 -3.49
C GLU A 9 -1.44 -33.73 -4.50
N THR A 10 -2.60 -34.17 -4.04
CA THR A 10 -3.61 -34.81 -4.88
C THR A 10 -4.09 -33.81 -5.95
N PRO A 11 -4.07 -34.14 -7.25
CA PRO A 11 -4.48 -33.22 -8.28
C PRO A 11 -5.95 -32.83 -8.13
N ARG A 12 -6.24 -31.52 -8.13
CA ARG A 12 -7.59 -30.96 -7.97
C ARG A 12 -8.50 -31.42 -9.11
N THR A 13 -9.71 -31.84 -8.80
CA THR A 13 -10.70 -32.24 -9.81
C THR A 13 -11.23 -31.04 -10.58
N ARG A 14 -11.72 -31.26 -11.82
CA ARG A 14 -12.35 -30.19 -12.65
C ARG A 14 -13.50 -29.50 -11.90
N SER A 15 -14.26 -30.22 -11.08
CA SER A 15 -15.37 -29.65 -10.31
C SER A 15 -14.85 -28.76 -9.15
N GLN A 16 -13.73 -29.11 -8.51
CA GLN A 16 -13.08 -28.29 -7.51
C GLN A 16 -12.55 -26.99 -8.14
N ILE A 17 -11.83 -27.10 -9.26
CA ILE A 17 -11.31 -25.91 -10.00
C ILE A 17 -12.45 -24.97 -10.38
N ARG A 18 -13.58 -25.48 -10.92
CA ARG A 18 -14.73 -24.65 -11.28
C ARG A 18 -15.36 -23.97 -10.08
N ARG A 19 -15.45 -24.65 -8.93
CA ARG A 19 -15.99 -24.09 -7.69
C ARG A 19 -15.07 -23.01 -7.12
N ASP A 20 -13.76 -23.25 -7.14
CA ASP A 20 -12.75 -22.28 -6.71
C ASP A 20 -12.79 -21.00 -7.56
N LEU A 21 -12.91 -21.13 -8.90
CA LEU A 21 -13.05 -19.99 -9.82
C LEU A 21 -14.34 -19.22 -9.58
N GLN A 22 -15.46 -19.90 -9.33
CA GLN A 22 -16.74 -19.24 -9.03
C GLN A 22 -16.66 -18.47 -7.70
N THR A 23 -16.06 -19.08 -6.65
CA THR A 23 -15.86 -18.43 -5.35
C THR A 23 -14.93 -17.22 -5.49
N ALA A 24 -13.84 -17.32 -6.26
CA ALA A 24 -12.95 -16.21 -6.52
C ALA A 24 -13.65 -15.06 -7.28
N GLY A 25 -14.50 -15.36 -8.27
CA GLY A 25 -15.32 -14.38 -8.97
C GLY A 25 -16.25 -13.65 -8.01
N THR A 26 -17.04 -14.39 -7.23
CA THR A 26 -17.95 -13.81 -6.22
C THR A 26 -17.21 -12.94 -5.19
N ARG A 27 -16.03 -13.37 -4.73
CA ARG A 27 -15.19 -12.55 -3.85
C ARG A 27 -14.75 -11.25 -4.52
N GLY A 28 -14.40 -11.29 -5.81
CA GLY A 28 -14.04 -10.11 -6.61
C GLY A 28 -15.19 -9.10 -6.70
N ASP A 29 -16.42 -9.57 -6.97
CA ASP A 29 -17.61 -8.73 -7.06
C ASP A 29 -17.92 -8.05 -5.72
N ILE A 30 -17.84 -8.79 -4.61
CA ILE A 30 -18.02 -8.23 -3.25
C ILE A 30 -16.97 -7.15 -2.97
N VAL A 31 -15.70 -7.41 -3.25
CA VAL A 31 -14.60 -6.46 -2.99
C VAL A 31 -14.74 -5.20 -3.84
N THR A 32 -15.14 -5.33 -5.09
CA THR A 32 -15.37 -4.18 -5.99
C THR A 32 -16.53 -3.33 -5.49
N ALA A 33 -17.67 -3.94 -5.20
CA ALA A 33 -18.85 -3.26 -4.66
C ALA A 33 -18.54 -2.52 -3.34
N ALA A 34 -17.78 -3.17 -2.45
CA ALA A 34 -17.37 -2.58 -1.18
C ALA A 34 -16.42 -1.40 -1.39
N ALA A 35 -15.44 -1.53 -2.29
CA ALA A 35 -14.49 -0.46 -2.59
C ALA A 35 -15.19 0.81 -3.09
N ASP A 36 -16.18 0.66 -3.96
CA ASP A 36 -16.94 1.78 -4.50
C ASP A 36 -17.80 2.45 -3.43
N LEU A 37 -18.58 1.66 -2.67
CA LEU A 37 -19.41 2.18 -1.58
C LEU A 37 -18.59 2.87 -0.48
N MET A 38 -17.46 2.29 -0.10
CA MET A 38 -16.60 2.87 0.94
C MET A 38 -15.93 4.17 0.47
N ARG A 39 -15.60 4.31 -0.82
CA ARG A 39 -15.10 5.57 -1.39
C ARG A 39 -16.19 6.64 -1.45
N GLU A 40 -17.43 6.26 -1.79
CA GLU A 40 -18.58 7.16 -1.91
C GLU A 40 -19.10 7.63 -0.56
N HIS A 41 -19.22 6.74 0.41
CA HIS A 41 -19.96 6.95 1.67
C HIS A 41 -19.11 6.80 2.95
N GLY A 42 -17.82 6.50 2.82
CA GLY A 42 -16.95 6.18 3.95
C GLY A 42 -17.25 4.80 4.55
N TYR A 43 -16.46 4.41 5.55
CA TYR A 43 -16.66 3.12 6.24
C TYR A 43 -17.99 3.09 6.99
N ALA A 44 -18.27 4.10 7.82
CA ALA A 44 -19.48 4.15 8.65
C ALA A 44 -20.77 4.12 7.80
N GLY A 45 -20.79 4.83 6.68
CA GLY A 45 -21.93 4.91 5.76
C GLY A 45 -22.15 3.68 4.88
N THR A 46 -21.24 2.71 4.90
CA THR A 46 -21.33 1.47 4.11
C THR A 46 -21.83 0.32 4.97
N SER A 47 -22.91 -0.36 4.58
CA SER A 47 -23.42 -1.56 5.26
C SER A 47 -23.15 -2.84 4.45
N ILE A 48 -23.08 -3.99 5.14
CA ILE A 48 -22.99 -5.31 4.47
C ILE A 48 -24.19 -5.55 3.54
N ALA A 49 -25.38 -5.08 3.91
CA ALA A 49 -26.58 -5.19 3.07
C ALA A 49 -26.42 -4.39 1.76
N ALA A 50 -25.90 -3.15 1.83
CA ALA A 50 -25.64 -2.34 0.64
C ALA A 50 -24.56 -2.97 -0.26
N ILE A 51 -23.51 -3.57 0.33
CA ILE A 51 -22.48 -4.30 -0.42
C ILE A 51 -23.09 -5.51 -1.12
N ALA A 52 -23.95 -6.27 -0.42
CA ALA A 52 -24.62 -7.44 -0.98
C ALA A 52 -25.52 -7.06 -2.16
N GLU A 53 -26.31 -6.00 -2.03
CA GLU A 53 -27.18 -5.47 -3.09
C GLU A 53 -26.35 -5.03 -4.30
N ARG A 54 -25.32 -4.21 -4.12
CA ARG A 54 -24.46 -3.73 -5.21
C ARG A 54 -23.66 -4.86 -5.88
N GLY A 55 -23.21 -5.84 -5.09
CA GLY A 55 -22.46 -7.01 -5.58
C GLY A 55 -23.33 -8.13 -6.15
N GLY A 56 -24.67 -7.99 -6.12
CA GLY A 56 -25.59 -9.00 -6.64
C GLY A 56 -25.54 -10.33 -5.89
N VAL A 57 -25.23 -10.34 -4.59
CA VAL A 57 -25.08 -11.53 -3.77
C VAL A 57 -25.98 -11.49 -2.52
N ALA A 58 -26.23 -12.62 -1.89
CA ALA A 58 -26.90 -12.64 -0.59
C ALA A 58 -25.94 -12.15 0.52
N VAL A 59 -26.49 -11.49 1.56
CA VAL A 59 -25.73 -11.05 2.73
C VAL A 59 -24.93 -12.22 3.36
N GLN A 60 -25.54 -13.40 3.47
CA GLN A 60 -24.89 -14.59 3.99
C GLN A 60 -23.68 -15.03 3.15
N THR A 61 -23.72 -14.76 1.83
CA THR A 61 -22.59 -15.05 0.93
C THR A 61 -21.38 -14.22 1.30
N ILE A 62 -21.55 -12.93 1.68
CA ILE A 62 -20.44 -12.08 2.12
C ILE A 62 -19.77 -12.67 3.36
N TYR A 63 -20.57 -13.00 4.39
CA TYR A 63 -20.03 -13.59 5.63
C TYR A 63 -19.28 -14.90 5.39
N ASN A 64 -19.79 -15.74 4.49
CA ASN A 64 -19.17 -17.03 4.18
C ASN A 64 -17.92 -16.92 3.29
N THR A 65 -17.83 -15.87 2.45
CA THR A 65 -16.79 -15.74 1.41
C THR A 65 -15.67 -14.80 1.86
N VAL A 66 -16.00 -13.75 2.59
CA VAL A 66 -15.05 -12.71 3.00
C VAL A 66 -14.97 -12.59 4.52
N GLY A 67 -16.12 -12.49 5.22
CA GLY A 67 -16.21 -12.33 6.66
C GLY A 67 -17.00 -11.09 7.10
N SER A 68 -16.55 -10.46 8.18
CA SER A 68 -17.10 -9.24 8.76
C SER A 68 -16.88 -8.01 7.85
N LYS A 69 -17.43 -6.87 8.22
CA LYS A 69 -17.21 -5.62 7.50
C LYS A 69 -15.73 -5.17 7.53
N VAL A 70 -15.01 -5.47 8.61
CA VAL A 70 -13.57 -5.22 8.71
C VAL A 70 -12.81 -6.15 7.77
N ASP A 71 -13.17 -7.43 7.69
CA ASP A 71 -12.57 -8.38 6.74
C ASP A 71 -12.79 -7.95 5.29
N VAL A 72 -13.97 -7.40 4.98
CA VAL A 72 -14.26 -6.82 3.66
C VAL A 72 -13.35 -5.63 3.37
N LEU A 73 -13.16 -4.71 4.33
CA LEU A 73 -12.22 -3.59 4.16
C LEU A 73 -10.79 -4.10 3.97
N ALA A 74 -10.35 -5.07 4.74
CA ALA A 74 -9.03 -5.70 4.59
C ALA A 74 -8.85 -6.32 3.19
N ALA A 75 -9.89 -6.97 2.66
CA ALA A 75 -9.89 -7.53 1.31
C ALA A 75 -9.82 -6.43 0.22
N VAL A 76 -10.52 -5.31 0.39
CA VAL A 76 -10.43 -4.13 -0.50
C VAL A 76 -9.01 -3.59 -0.55
N LEU A 77 -8.37 -3.42 0.61
CA LEU A 77 -6.99 -2.95 0.71
C LEU A 77 -6.00 -3.92 0.07
N ALA A 78 -6.19 -5.23 0.29
CA ALA A 78 -5.36 -6.26 -0.33
C ALA A 78 -5.48 -6.27 -1.87
N ALA A 79 -6.69 -6.11 -2.39
CA ALA A 79 -6.94 -6.01 -3.83
C ALA A 79 -6.27 -4.76 -4.45
N ALA A 80 -6.36 -3.60 -3.77
CA ALA A 80 -5.72 -2.37 -4.19
C ALA A 80 -4.18 -2.52 -4.25
N ASN A 81 -3.58 -3.20 -3.27
CA ASN A 81 -2.14 -3.50 -3.25
C ASN A 81 -1.74 -4.45 -4.39
N THR A 82 -2.55 -5.48 -4.66
CA THR A 82 -2.30 -6.41 -5.78
C THR A 82 -2.36 -5.69 -7.12
N ALA A 83 -3.36 -4.83 -7.33
CA ALA A 83 -3.47 -4.02 -8.54
C ALA A 83 -2.29 -3.05 -8.71
N SER A 84 -1.77 -2.49 -7.60
CA SER A 84 -0.57 -1.65 -7.63
C SER A 84 0.66 -2.40 -8.10
N ARG A 85 0.89 -3.60 -7.58
CA ARG A 85 2.01 -4.46 -7.99
C ARG A 85 1.90 -4.86 -9.46
N ALA A 86 0.71 -5.24 -9.91
CA ALA A 86 0.46 -5.60 -11.31
C ALA A 86 0.68 -4.43 -12.28
N ALA A 87 0.51 -3.19 -11.80
CA ALA A 87 0.77 -1.98 -12.57
C ALA A 87 2.24 -1.48 -12.50
N GLY A 88 3.17 -2.32 -12.07
CA GLY A 88 4.58 -1.97 -12.04
C GLY A 88 4.96 -0.97 -10.94
N ARG A 89 4.27 -1.02 -9.81
CA ARG A 89 4.50 -0.10 -8.67
C ARG A 89 4.89 -0.85 -7.39
N SER A 90 5.59 -1.94 -7.56
CA SER A 90 6.17 -2.67 -6.43
C SER A 90 7.37 -1.93 -5.85
N VAL A 91 7.72 -2.23 -4.61
CA VAL A 91 8.94 -1.73 -3.96
C VAL A 91 10.21 -2.20 -4.71
N ALA A 92 10.17 -3.41 -5.29
CA ALA A 92 11.27 -3.92 -6.10
C ALA A 92 11.51 -3.06 -7.36
N GLU A 93 10.45 -2.56 -7.99
CA GLU A 93 10.57 -1.65 -9.13
C GLU A 93 11.03 -0.26 -8.71
N LEU A 94 10.61 0.23 -7.54
CA LEU A 94 11.18 1.44 -6.95
C LEU A 94 12.69 1.27 -6.71
N ALA A 95 13.11 0.19 -6.08
CA ALA A 95 14.52 -0.09 -5.82
C ALA A 95 15.34 -0.20 -7.11
N ALA A 96 14.79 -0.86 -8.15
CA ALA A 96 15.42 -0.92 -9.48
C ALA A 96 15.53 0.47 -10.12
N GLY A 97 14.49 1.29 -10.05
CA GLY A 97 14.50 2.67 -10.56
C GLY A 97 15.52 3.56 -9.85
N ILE A 98 15.67 3.42 -8.54
CA ILE A 98 16.69 4.12 -7.75
C ILE A 98 18.08 3.63 -8.14
N SER A 99 18.31 2.33 -8.22
CA SER A 99 19.62 1.74 -8.57
C SER A 99 20.05 2.06 -10.00
N GLY A 100 19.10 2.20 -10.93
CA GLY A 100 19.35 2.59 -12.31
C GLY A 100 19.49 4.10 -12.54
N ALA A 101 19.32 4.92 -11.51
CA ALA A 101 19.39 6.37 -11.64
C ALA A 101 20.83 6.85 -11.93
N ALA A 102 20.99 7.69 -12.94
CA ALA A 102 22.32 8.19 -13.34
C ALA A 102 22.92 9.19 -12.34
N THR A 103 22.11 9.80 -11.48
CA THR A 103 22.55 10.80 -10.50
C THR A 103 21.75 10.66 -9.19
N PRO A 104 22.31 11.12 -8.05
CA PRO A 104 21.58 11.22 -6.80
C PRO A 104 20.24 11.97 -6.90
N ALA A 105 20.21 13.06 -7.68
CA ALA A 105 19.00 13.84 -7.91
C ALA A 105 17.93 13.04 -8.68
N ALA A 106 18.33 12.21 -9.64
CA ALA A 106 17.44 11.31 -10.36
C ALA A 106 16.90 10.22 -9.44
N ALA A 107 17.71 9.67 -8.53
CA ALA A 107 17.27 8.69 -7.53
C ALA A 107 16.21 9.28 -6.57
N VAL A 108 16.44 10.49 -6.06
CA VAL A 108 15.44 11.23 -5.26
C VAL A 108 14.18 11.50 -6.07
N GLY A 109 14.34 11.85 -7.36
CA GLY A 109 13.22 12.07 -8.27
C GLY A 109 12.36 10.82 -8.47
N ALA A 110 12.98 9.65 -8.62
CA ALA A 110 12.29 8.36 -8.73
C ALA A 110 11.49 8.04 -7.45
N LEU A 111 12.10 8.22 -6.27
CA LEU A 111 11.44 8.03 -4.99
C LEU A 111 10.25 8.98 -4.82
N ALA A 112 10.43 10.29 -5.07
CA ALA A 112 9.38 11.29 -4.94
C ALA A 112 8.20 11.01 -5.88
N GLY A 113 8.50 10.65 -7.14
CA GLY A 113 7.48 10.28 -8.12
C GLY A 113 6.70 9.02 -7.73
N TRP A 114 7.40 8.02 -7.20
CA TRP A 114 6.77 6.79 -6.71
C TRP A 114 5.83 7.07 -5.52
N ILE A 115 6.31 7.82 -4.51
CA ILE A 115 5.51 8.22 -3.35
C ILE A 115 4.25 8.99 -3.79
N ALA A 116 4.38 9.95 -4.69
CA ALA A 116 3.26 10.75 -5.16
C ALA A 116 2.22 9.89 -5.89
N ALA A 117 2.66 8.96 -6.75
CA ALA A 117 1.78 8.07 -7.49
C ALA A 117 1.11 7.02 -6.57
N ASP A 118 1.82 6.53 -5.55
CA ASP A 118 1.26 5.59 -4.58
C ASP A 118 0.21 6.28 -3.70
N ASN A 119 0.51 7.47 -3.18
CA ASN A 119 -0.42 8.23 -2.37
C ASN A 119 -1.68 8.66 -3.12
N GLU A 120 -1.56 9.13 -4.36
CA GLU A 120 -2.72 9.49 -5.20
C GLU A 120 -3.71 8.34 -5.31
N ARG A 121 -3.20 7.14 -5.50
CA ARG A 121 -4.02 5.92 -5.59
C ARG A 121 -4.56 5.45 -4.24
N ALA A 122 -3.72 5.53 -3.20
CA ALA A 122 -4.05 5.03 -1.86
C ALA A 122 -4.93 5.99 -1.05
N ALA A 123 -4.84 7.31 -1.30
CA ALA A 123 -5.49 8.33 -0.50
C ALA A 123 -7.00 8.13 -0.26
N PRO A 124 -7.83 7.72 -1.23
CA PRO A 124 -9.26 7.50 -0.99
C PRO A 124 -9.52 6.39 0.04
N LEU A 125 -8.78 5.28 -0.03
CA LEU A 125 -8.93 4.16 0.90
C LEU A 125 -8.25 4.44 2.24
N TYR A 126 -7.13 5.14 2.23
CA TYR A 126 -6.48 5.59 3.47
C TYR A 126 -7.42 6.48 4.29
N ARG A 127 -8.14 7.41 3.65
CA ARG A 127 -9.14 8.24 4.32
C ARG A 127 -10.21 7.38 5.00
N VAL A 128 -10.72 6.35 4.32
CA VAL A 128 -11.73 5.41 4.86
C VAL A 128 -11.22 4.72 6.14
N VAL A 129 -9.98 4.24 6.12
CA VAL A 129 -9.34 3.59 7.27
C VAL A 129 -9.13 4.59 8.41
N ASN A 130 -8.52 5.73 8.12
CA ASN A 130 -8.16 6.75 9.13
C ASN A 130 -9.39 7.34 9.84
N GLU A 131 -10.50 7.57 9.12
CA GLU A 131 -11.75 8.05 9.72
C GLU A 131 -12.38 7.00 10.66
N ALA A 132 -12.26 5.71 10.33
CA ALA A 132 -12.87 4.63 11.10
C ALA A 132 -11.99 4.15 12.27
N ALA A 133 -10.66 4.18 12.14
CA ALA A 133 -9.71 3.71 13.15
C ALA A 133 -9.82 4.44 14.49
N GLY A 134 -10.30 5.69 14.49
CA GLY A 134 -10.55 6.48 15.71
C GLY A 134 -11.71 5.96 16.57
N THR A 135 -12.59 5.11 16.02
CA THR A 135 -13.79 4.61 16.71
C THR A 135 -13.93 3.09 16.72
N ASP A 136 -13.14 2.39 15.90
CA ASP A 136 -13.21 0.94 15.74
C ASP A 136 -11.82 0.31 16.01
N PRO A 137 -11.64 -0.44 17.12
CA PRO A 137 -10.36 -1.03 17.48
C PRO A 137 -9.81 -2.01 16.43
N GLU A 138 -10.66 -2.77 15.75
CA GLU A 138 -10.23 -3.73 14.73
C GLU A 138 -9.66 -2.99 13.51
N ILE A 139 -10.22 -1.82 13.17
CA ILE A 139 -9.69 -0.98 12.09
C ILE A 139 -8.41 -0.28 12.52
N HIS A 140 -8.29 0.10 13.78
CA HIS A 140 -7.03 0.63 14.30
C HIS A 140 -5.89 -0.40 14.19
N GLU A 141 -6.13 -1.66 14.52
CA GLU A 141 -5.15 -2.75 14.32
C GLU A 141 -4.79 -2.92 12.83
N LEU A 142 -5.77 -2.80 11.94
CA LEU A 142 -5.55 -2.82 10.50
C LEU A 142 -4.68 -1.65 10.04
N GLU A 143 -4.93 -0.44 10.53
CA GLU A 143 -4.13 0.76 10.25
C GLU A 143 -2.67 0.58 10.70
N VAL A 144 -2.44 0.10 11.94
CA VAL A 144 -1.10 -0.20 12.47
C VAL A 144 -0.38 -1.24 11.59
N THR A 145 -1.09 -2.27 11.16
CA THR A 145 -0.53 -3.30 10.26
C THR A 145 -0.14 -2.70 8.90
N MET A 146 -0.95 -1.81 8.35
CA MET A 146 -0.64 -1.12 7.10
C MET A 146 0.59 -0.22 7.24
N ALA A 147 0.67 0.55 8.32
CA ALA A 147 1.83 1.40 8.62
C ALA A 147 3.13 0.58 8.72
N ALA A 148 3.10 -0.55 9.44
CA ALA A 148 4.24 -1.45 9.58
C ALA A 148 4.69 -2.02 8.22
N ARG A 149 3.75 -2.42 7.36
CA ARG A 149 4.06 -2.90 5.99
C ARG A 149 4.67 -1.82 5.13
N SER A 150 4.17 -0.58 5.21
CA SER A 150 4.72 0.55 4.46
C SER A 150 6.14 0.87 4.91
N LEU A 151 6.39 0.87 6.22
CA LEU A 151 7.72 1.09 6.78
C LEU A 151 8.71 0.00 6.34
N HIS A 152 8.29 -1.27 6.35
CA HIS A 152 9.09 -2.39 5.84
C HIS A 152 9.43 -2.21 4.36
N ALA A 153 8.46 -1.81 3.55
CA ALA A 153 8.65 -1.54 2.13
C ALA A 153 9.69 -0.43 1.87
N TYR A 154 9.65 0.65 2.64
CA TYR A 154 10.68 1.70 2.54
C TYR A 154 12.06 1.22 3.03
N ALA A 155 12.11 0.36 4.05
CA ALA A 155 13.37 -0.20 4.50
C ALA A 155 14.06 -1.04 3.40
N GLU A 156 13.31 -1.79 2.60
CA GLU A 156 13.85 -2.51 1.44
C GLU A 156 14.45 -1.56 0.38
N ALA A 157 13.84 -0.38 0.17
CA ALA A 157 14.35 0.61 -0.78
C ALA A 157 15.58 1.38 -0.27
N VAL A 158 15.80 1.44 1.04
CA VAL A 158 16.91 2.19 1.65
C VAL A 158 18.28 1.67 1.20
N GLY A 159 18.43 0.36 0.97
CA GLY A 159 19.67 -0.22 0.45
C GLY A 159 20.08 0.39 -0.90
N ALA A 160 19.11 0.54 -1.82
CA ALA A 160 19.35 1.19 -3.12
C ALA A 160 19.66 2.68 -2.96
N LEU A 161 18.99 3.36 -2.04
CA LEU A 161 19.25 4.77 -1.73
C LEU A 161 20.66 4.98 -1.16
N ARG A 162 21.13 4.10 -0.26
CA ARG A 162 22.50 4.18 0.28
C ARG A 162 23.54 4.11 -0.82
N ALA A 163 23.37 3.19 -1.76
CA ALA A 163 24.31 3.04 -2.86
C ALA A 163 24.35 4.29 -3.75
N GLN A 164 23.23 4.95 -3.97
CA GLN A 164 23.12 6.12 -4.86
C GLN A 164 23.38 7.47 -4.16
N LEU A 165 22.92 7.62 -2.92
CA LEU A 165 23.00 8.90 -2.21
C LEU A 165 24.20 9.02 -1.28
N GLY A 166 24.88 7.90 -0.96
CA GLY A 166 25.93 7.90 0.05
C GLY A 166 25.40 8.40 1.40
N LEU A 167 24.29 7.84 1.87
CA LEU A 167 23.65 8.27 3.13
C LEU A 167 24.67 8.34 4.26
N ARG A 168 24.58 9.36 5.11
CA ARG A 168 25.53 9.63 6.21
C ARG A 168 25.89 8.37 6.98
N SER A 169 27.17 8.22 7.27
CA SER A 169 27.64 7.29 8.31
C SER A 169 26.97 7.70 9.63
N GLY A 170 26.13 6.82 10.17
CA GLY A 170 25.39 7.07 11.42
C GLY A 170 23.87 7.04 11.31
N LEU A 171 23.29 7.24 10.12
CA LEU A 171 21.86 7.03 9.91
C LEU A 171 21.58 5.54 9.65
N SER A 172 20.83 4.90 10.54
CA SER A 172 20.39 3.51 10.37
C SER A 172 19.37 3.38 9.22
N ASP A 173 19.20 2.18 8.69
CA ASP A 173 18.18 1.91 7.66
C ASP A 173 16.77 2.18 8.18
N HIS A 174 16.53 1.91 9.47
CA HIS A 174 15.27 2.21 10.14
C HIS A 174 14.99 3.71 10.19
N GLU A 175 15.97 4.54 10.59
CA GLU A 175 15.82 6.00 10.63
C GLU A 175 15.58 6.58 9.24
N ALA A 176 16.29 6.09 8.22
CA ALA A 176 16.07 6.51 6.84
C ALA A 176 14.67 6.12 6.36
N ALA A 177 14.24 4.88 6.57
CA ALA A 177 12.90 4.41 6.20
C ALA A 177 11.81 5.19 6.92
N THR A 178 11.97 5.45 8.22
CA THR A 178 11.01 6.23 9.03
C THR A 178 10.91 7.67 8.53
N SER A 179 12.03 8.29 8.15
CA SER A 179 12.05 9.65 7.62
C SER A 179 11.35 9.75 6.26
N ILE A 180 11.57 8.77 5.38
CA ILE A 180 10.86 8.67 4.10
C ILE A 180 9.36 8.49 4.35
N TRP A 181 9.00 7.56 5.26
CA TRP A 181 7.61 7.28 5.59
C TRP A 181 6.89 8.50 6.16
N ALA A 182 7.54 9.27 7.04
CA ALA A 182 6.96 10.48 7.62
C ALA A 182 6.64 11.54 6.57
N LEU A 183 7.55 11.79 5.60
CA LEU A 183 7.32 12.73 4.50
C LEU A 183 6.32 12.19 3.46
N GLY A 184 6.43 10.90 3.15
CA GLY A 184 5.58 10.22 2.18
C GLY A 184 4.26 9.69 2.75
N HIS A 185 3.90 10.03 3.99
CA HIS A 185 2.70 9.51 4.62
C HIS A 185 1.43 9.94 3.86
N PRO A 186 0.44 9.04 3.63
CA PRO A 186 -0.79 9.38 2.92
C PRO A 186 -1.55 10.57 3.52
N GLN A 187 -1.46 10.78 4.84
CA GLN A 187 -2.06 11.94 5.51
C GLN A 187 -1.42 13.25 5.07
N VAL A 188 -0.11 13.28 4.82
CA VAL A 188 0.59 14.47 4.29
C VAL A 188 0.09 14.79 2.89
N PHE A 189 -0.03 13.77 2.04
CA PHE A 189 -0.64 13.91 0.71
C PHE A 189 -2.07 14.44 0.81
N HIS A 190 -2.91 13.84 1.65
CA HIS A 190 -4.28 14.26 1.85
C HIS A 190 -4.37 15.73 2.29
N THR A 191 -3.54 16.13 3.26
CA THR A 191 -3.51 17.52 3.75
C THR A 191 -3.12 18.51 2.65
N LEU A 192 -2.04 18.23 1.92
CA LEU A 192 -1.50 19.16 0.94
C LEU A 192 -2.31 19.17 -0.37
N VAL A 193 -2.66 18.00 -0.90
CA VAL A 193 -3.32 17.90 -2.20
C VAL A 193 -4.83 18.05 -2.07
N VAL A 194 -5.48 17.29 -1.18
CA VAL A 194 -6.93 17.32 -1.03
C VAL A 194 -7.39 18.53 -0.20
N GLY A 195 -6.73 18.78 0.94
CA GLY A 195 -7.11 19.85 1.87
C GLY A 195 -6.70 21.25 1.40
N LEU A 196 -5.48 21.41 0.89
CA LEU A 196 -4.91 22.70 0.49
C LEU A 196 -4.87 22.92 -1.03
N GLY A 197 -5.35 21.97 -1.84
CA GLY A 197 -5.52 22.12 -3.28
C GLY A 197 -4.22 22.11 -4.08
N TRP A 198 -3.13 21.54 -3.54
CA TRP A 198 -1.91 21.38 -4.33
C TRP A 198 -2.13 20.44 -5.51
N SER A 199 -1.46 20.73 -6.63
CA SER A 199 -1.41 19.73 -7.70
C SER A 199 -0.46 18.58 -7.31
N ARG A 200 -0.63 17.42 -7.94
CA ARG A 200 0.30 16.29 -7.80
C ARG A 200 1.74 16.69 -8.15
N GLU A 201 1.91 17.51 -9.17
CA GLU A 201 3.20 18.02 -9.61
C GLU A 201 3.86 18.89 -8.52
N THR A 202 3.09 19.77 -7.87
CA THR A 202 3.55 20.61 -6.75
C THR A 202 3.96 19.73 -5.56
N TYR A 203 3.15 18.73 -5.21
CA TYR A 203 3.49 17.78 -4.16
C TYR A 203 4.76 16.98 -4.48
N THR A 204 4.90 16.50 -5.71
CA THR A 204 6.10 15.77 -6.15
C THR A 204 7.35 16.66 -6.12
N ALA A 205 7.24 17.92 -6.55
CA ALA A 205 8.33 18.87 -6.49
C ALA A 205 8.75 19.19 -5.05
N TRP A 206 7.78 19.33 -4.16
CA TRP A 206 8.04 19.50 -2.74
C TRP A 206 8.77 18.28 -2.14
N LEU A 207 8.34 17.05 -2.41
CA LEU A 207 9.05 15.85 -1.97
C LEU A 207 10.49 15.82 -2.47
N ARG A 208 10.74 16.18 -3.73
CA ARG A 208 12.11 16.24 -4.29
C ARG A 208 13.01 17.21 -3.52
N SER A 209 12.48 18.28 -2.99
CA SER A 209 13.23 19.25 -2.19
C SER A 209 13.36 18.86 -0.73
N ALA A 210 12.36 18.19 -0.14
CA ALA A 210 12.34 17.82 1.27
C ALA A 210 13.15 16.55 1.57
N LEU A 211 13.08 15.52 0.72
CA LEU A 211 13.75 14.23 0.92
C LEU A 211 15.27 14.36 1.14
N PRO A 212 16.04 15.20 0.41
CA PRO A 212 17.47 15.38 0.70
C PRO A 212 17.78 15.93 2.09
N GLY A 213 16.85 16.68 2.69
CA GLY A 213 17.00 17.23 4.05
C GLY A 213 16.92 16.16 5.14
N VAL A 214 16.10 15.12 4.94
CA VAL A 214 15.90 14.01 5.88
C VAL A 214 16.76 12.78 5.53
N LEU A 215 17.31 12.75 4.31
CA LEU A 215 18.24 11.73 3.82
C LEU A 215 19.59 12.38 3.48
N PRO A 216 20.31 12.93 4.47
CA PRO A 216 21.50 13.68 4.19
C PRO A 216 22.58 12.82 3.52
N SER A 217 23.02 13.22 2.32
CA SER A 217 24.14 12.62 1.63
C SER A 217 25.48 12.95 2.31
N GLY A 218 26.34 11.95 2.41
CA GLY A 218 27.57 12.01 3.22
C GLY A 218 28.77 12.65 2.54
N ARG A 219 28.73 13.92 2.16
CA ARG A 219 29.93 14.76 2.09
C ARG A 219 29.67 16.03 2.88
N LEU A 220 30.19 16.06 4.10
CA LEU A 220 30.47 17.36 4.72
C LEU A 220 31.44 18.13 3.81
N PRO A 221 31.20 19.41 3.53
CA PRO A 221 32.25 20.24 2.94
C PRO A 221 33.46 20.16 3.87
N ALA A 222 34.62 19.87 3.31
CA ALA A 222 35.88 20.03 4.03
C ALA A 222 35.95 21.46 4.60
N ARG A 223 36.16 21.56 5.93
CA ARG A 223 36.45 22.82 6.58
C ARG A 223 37.82 23.30 6.19
#